data_83c66e39de31d444b961c6bd64ef2f92
#
_entry.id   83c66e39de31d444b961c6bd64ef2f92
#
_cell.length_a   1.000
_cell.length_b   1.000
_cell.length_c   1.000
_cell.angle_alpha   90.00
_cell.angle_beta   90.00
_cell.angle_gamma   90.00
#
_symmetry.space_group_name_H-M   'P 1'
#
loop_
_entity.id
_entity.type
_entity.pdbx_description
1 polymer ?
#
loop_
_entity_poly.entity_id
_entity_poly.type
_entity_poly.pdbx_seq_one_letter_code
_entity_poly.pdbx_strand_id
1 'polypeptide(L)'
;MRPDVISSFAYNKIMKFTRTKKVLFTNNKGGVGKTTLAFNCAMSFAKQGYKTVLVDLDPQCNLSRLSLGDNRYEKTLFASQEKDVYDVLKGVVEGGADIDLSVPFIPVPDSNNNLSLMKGSVNLSLYENILVTAYGQAAAGQQLGYFQTSAIDRFLRAKGLDDEIDIFVIDTSPSLSLLNQIIFLGADYFVVPMMPDAFSVQGIENLGSIFEKWKQNWKVTGKALSGNTESKFVLSGDGLFIGYIVNSYNVYGKQPIKDHRHWIEELPAKVKKYLSEKHGRNGLVEKSWKTPLAEIQDYGRIPAKCQEIGVAIFDLDPALVEEIHLGTKENIEKSKDEFGILSDRILKILAEY
;
A
#
# COMPACT_ATOMS: atom_id res chain seq x y z
N MET A 1 -17.87 10.01 38.02
CA MET A 1 -16.56 9.39 37.72
C MET A 1 -16.64 8.91 36.29
N ARG A 2 -15.95 9.56 35.37
CA ARG A 2 -15.79 9.11 33.99
C ARG A 2 -14.65 8.09 33.97
N PRO A 3 -14.77 6.95 33.27
CA PRO A 3 -13.64 6.08 33.10
C PRO A 3 -12.60 6.76 32.22
N ASP A 4 -11.37 6.74 32.66
CA ASP A 4 -10.20 7.27 31.98
C ASP A 4 -10.13 6.73 30.55
N VAL A 5 -10.06 7.64 29.56
CA VAL A 5 -9.73 7.37 28.18
C VAL A 5 -8.26 6.94 28.17
N ILE A 6 -8.03 5.66 28.28
CA ILE A 6 -6.71 5.05 28.07
C ILE A 6 -6.31 5.38 26.64
N SER A 7 -5.17 6.05 26.45
CA SER A 7 -4.61 6.35 25.15
C SER A 7 -4.58 5.07 24.31
N SER A 8 -5.17 5.07 23.12
CA SER A 8 -5.31 3.92 22.23
C SER A 8 -3.98 3.36 21.69
N PHE A 9 -2.87 3.96 22.06
CA PHE A 9 -1.50 3.44 21.82
C PHE A 9 -0.93 2.68 23.04
N ALA A 10 -1.78 2.06 23.89
CA ALA A 10 -1.28 1.16 24.91
C ALA A 10 -0.54 0.00 24.22
N TYR A 11 0.73 -0.15 24.57
CA TYR A 11 1.67 -1.20 24.16
C TYR A 11 1.01 -2.59 24.17
N ASN A 12 0.26 -2.92 23.13
CA ASN A 12 -0.15 -4.28 22.88
C ASN A 12 1.12 -5.06 22.50
N LYS A 13 1.30 -6.20 23.12
CA LYS A 13 2.40 -7.14 22.87
C LYS A 13 2.58 -7.27 21.36
N ILE A 14 3.71 -6.79 20.82
CA ILE A 14 4.04 -6.86 19.39
C ILE A 14 3.89 -8.31 18.95
N MET A 15 2.98 -8.57 18.04
CA MET A 15 2.82 -9.89 17.41
C MET A 15 4.00 -10.05 16.44
N LYS A 16 4.91 -11.00 16.76
CA LYS A 16 6.03 -11.28 15.85
C LYS A 16 5.53 -12.05 14.64
N PHE A 17 5.86 -11.56 13.45
CA PHE A 17 5.63 -12.28 12.21
C PHE A 17 6.72 -13.33 11.99
N THR A 18 6.36 -14.46 11.41
CA THR A 18 7.32 -15.53 11.04
C THR A 18 8.11 -15.18 9.78
N ARG A 19 7.65 -14.19 9.02
CA ARG A 19 8.29 -13.67 7.80
C ARG A 19 7.81 -12.24 7.54
N THR A 20 8.60 -11.49 6.78
CA THR A 20 8.21 -10.17 6.26
C THR A 20 6.88 -10.24 5.50
N LYS A 21 6.00 -9.27 5.70
CA LYS A 21 4.70 -9.15 5.03
C LYS A 21 4.71 -8.01 4.01
N LYS A 22 4.20 -8.24 2.80
CA LYS A 22 4.06 -7.22 1.75
C LYS A 22 2.58 -6.89 1.58
N VAL A 23 2.19 -5.68 1.99
CA VAL A 23 0.79 -5.19 1.95
C VAL A 23 0.66 -4.11 0.89
N LEU A 24 -0.12 -4.37 -0.14
CA LEU A 24 -0.37 -3.47 -1.25
C LEU A 24 -1.67 -2.68 -1.04
N PHE A 25 -1.60 -1.36 -1.12
CA PHE A 25 -2.77 -0.48 -1.24
C PHE A 25 -3.06 -0.24 -2.71
N THR A 26 -4.16 -0.78 -3.23
CA THR A 26 -4.45 -0.75 -4.68
C THR A 26 -5.89 -0.40 -5.00
N ASN A 27 -6.07 0.41 -6.02
CA ASN A 27 -7.32 0.67 -6.73
C ASN A 27 -6.99 1.37 -8.05
N ASN A 28 -7.73 1.06 -9.11
CA ASN A 28 -7.57 1.69 -10.43
C ASN A 28 -8.24 3.08 -10.52
N LYS A 29 -9.00 3.49 -9.52
CA LYS A 29 -9.56 4.83 -9.43
C LYS A 29 -8.57 5.79 -8.77
N GLY A 30 -8.32 6.93 -9.42
CA GLY A 30 -7.55 8.03 -8.85
C GLY A 30 -8.31 8.75 -7.72
N GLY A 31 -7.57 9.36 -6.79
CA GLY A 31 -8.16 10.20 -5.73
C GLY A 31 -8.88 9.46 -4.59
N VAL A 32 -8.84 8.12 -4.54
CA VAL A 32 -9.45 7.35 -3.44
C VAL A 32 -8.61 7.35 -2.15
N GLY A 33 -7.49 8.08 -2.12
CA GLY A 33 -6.65 8.23 -0.93
C GLY A 33 -5.64 7.10 -0.69
N LYS A 34 -5.30 6.28 -1.70
CA LYS A 34 -4.31 5.18 -1.56
C LYS A 34 -3.06 5.62 -0.83
N THR A 35 -2.36 6.60 -1.36
CA THR A 35 -1.09 7.14 -0.84
C THR A 35 -1.23 7.64 0.59
N THR A 36 -2.25 8.45 0.87
CA THR A 36 -2.51 8.99 2.21
C THR A 36 -2.79 7.89 3.22
N LEU A 37 -3.60 6.90 2.84
CA LEU A 37 -3.95 5.77 3.71
C LEU A 37 -2.73 4.86 3.94
N ALA A 38 -1.96 4.57 2.90
CA ALA A 38 -0.72 3.78 3.00
C ALA A 38 0.28 4.43 3.96
N PHE A 39 0.52 5.74 3.82
CA PHE A 39 1.43 6.49 4.69
C PHE A 39 0.98 6.49 6.15
N ASN A 40 -0.26 6.91 6.41
CA ASN A 40 -0.77 6.97 7.78
C ASN A 40 -0.84 5.59 8.45
N CYS A 41 -1.20 4.54 7.70
CA CYS A 41 -1.21 3.18 8.18
C CYS A 41 0.21 2.69 8.54
N ALA A 42 1.21 2.93 7.68
CA ALA A 42 2.60 2.59 7.92
C ALA A 42 3.19 3.33 9.12
N MET A 43 2.87 4.63 9.27
CA MET A 43 3.25 5.41 10.44
C MET A 43 2.65 4.82 11.73
N SER A 44 1.38 4.40 11.69
CA SER A 44 0.73 3.74 12.82
C SER A 44 1.39 2.38 13.17
N PHE A 45 1.78 1.57 12.17
CA PHE A 45 2.53 0.33 12.41
C PHE A 45 3.88 0.62 13.07
N ALA A 46 4.62 1.61 12.56
CA ALA A 46 5.92 1.99 13.12
C ALA A 46 5.82 2.46 14.57
N LYS A 47 4.80 3.24 14.91
CA LYS A 47 4.53 3.69 16.29
C LYS A 47 4.16 2.54 17.22
N GLN A 48 3.58 1.48 16.68
CA GLN A 48 3.31 0.23 17.42
C GLN A 48 4.55 -0.67 17.51
N GLY A 49 5.72 -0.25 16.99
CA GLY A 49 7.01 -0.92 17.11
C GLY A 49 7.33 -1.90 15.98
N TYR A 50 6.53 -1.97 14.91
CA TYR A 50 6.83 -2.79 13.74
C TYR A 50 7.84 -2.07 12.84
N LYS A 51 8.92 -2.76 12.46
CA LYS A 51 9.88 -2.25 11.49
C LYS A 51 9.26 -2.25 10.10
N THR A 52 8.85 -1.08 9.66
CA THR A 52 8.02 -0.88 8.47
C THR A 52 8.78 -0.12 7.39
N VAL A 53 8.59 -0.51 6.14
CA VAL A 53 9.11 0.24 4.99
C VAL A 53 7.98 0.60 4.05
N LEU A 54 7.85 1.89 3.77
CA LEU A 54 7.03 2.41 2.68
C LEU A 54 7.73 2.16 1.34
N VAL A 55 7.00 1.69 0.35
CA VAL A 55 7.54 1.39 -0.98
C VAL A 55 6.73 2.19 -2.00
N ASP A 56 7.35 3.21 -2.58
CA ASP A 56 6.72 4.08 -3.58
C ASP A 56 6.99 3.55 -4.99
N LEU A 57 5.96 2.95 -5.59
CA LEU A 57 6.01 2.40 -6.95
C LEU A 57 5.06 3.15 -7.90
N ASP A 58 4.65 4.36 -7.54
CA ASP A 58 4.00 5.29 -8.46
C ASP A 58 5.07 6.19 -9.12
N PRO A 59 5.18 6.25 -10.47
CA PRO A 59 6.07 7.19 -11.15
C PRO A 59 5.83 8.67 -10.80
N GLN A 60 4.69 9.00 -10.20
CA GLN A 60 4.43 10.36 -9.70
C GLN A 60 5.08 10.65 -8.35
N CYS A 61 5.63 9.65 -7.66
CA CYS A 61 6.38 9.77 -6.41
C CYS A 61 5.61 10.49 -5.28
N ASN A 62 4.28 10.38 -5.25
CA ASN A 62 3.45 11.08 -4.27
C ASN A 62 3.69 10.58 -2.84
N LEU A 63 3.93 9.27 -2.65
CA LEU A 63 4.25 8.70 -1.35
C LEU A 63 5.59 9.22 -0.84
N SER A 64 6.60 9.32 -1.70
CA SER A 64 7.92 9.85 -1.36
C SER A 64 7.83 11.31 -0.92
N ARG A 65 7.07 12.11 -1.63
CA ARG A 65 6.83 13.52 -1.29
C ARG A 65 6.10 13.65 0.06
N LEU A 66 5.04 12.87 0.28
CA LEU A 66 4.29 12.86 1.53
C LEU A 66 5.18 12.42 2.72
N SER A 67 6.01 11.39 2.52
CA SER A 67 6.85 10.83 3.59
C SER A 67 7.99 11.73 4.03
N LEU A 68 8.53 12.55 3.13
CA LEU A 68 9.68 13.42 3.39
C LEU A 68 9.29 14.88 3.65
N GLY A 69 8.08 15.28 3.27
CA GLY A 69 7.67 16.67 3.19
C GLY A 69 8.30 17.40 1.99
N ASP A 70 7.65 18.47 1.53
CA ASP A 70 8.02 19.17 0.31
C ASP A 70 9.49 19.64 0.31
N ASN A 71 9.92 20.29 1.35
CA ASN A 71 11.29 20.85 1.44
C ASN A 71 12.39 19.79 1.40
N ARG A 72 12.19 18.64 2.06
CA ARG A 72 13.19 17.58 2.06
C ARG A 72 13.13 16.81 0.74
N TYR A 73 11.95 16.54 0.22
CA TYR A 73 11.76 15.87 -1.05
C TYR A 73 12.42 16.65 -2.21
N GLU A 74 12.20 17.97 -2.28
CA GLU A 74 12.85 18.81 -3.31
C GLU A 74 14.38 18.74 -3.25
N LYS A 75 14.96 18.74 -2.05
CA LYS A 75 16.42 18.57 -1.90
C LYS A 75 16.90 17.22 -2.46
N THR A 76 16.10 16.16 -2.32
CA THR A 76 16.46 14.82 -2.84
C THR A 76 16.46 14.77 -4.38
N LEU A 77 15.65 15.61 -5.05
CA LEU A 77 15.62 15.66 -6.52
C LEU A 77 16.94 16.17 -7.14
N PHE A 78 17.68 17.00 -6.40
CA PHE A 78 18.94 17.61 -6.85
C PHE A 78 20.18 16.97 -6.21
N ALA A 79 20.00 16.07 -5.26
CA ALA A 79 21.09 15.38 -4.58
C ALA A 79 21.54 14.16 -5.40
N SER A 80 22.69 14.25 -6.06
CA SER A 80 23.25 13.17 -6.89
C SER A 80 23.59 11.88 -6.12
N GLN A 81 23.45 11.86 -4.80
CA GLN A 81 23.80 10.72 -3.93
C GLN A 81 22.60 9.96 -3.37
N GLU A 82 21.38 10.48 -3.48
CA GLU A 82 20.21 9.79 -2.97
C GLU A 82 19.66 8.80 -4.01
N LYS A 83 19.88 7.51 -3.72
CA LYS A 83 19.38 6.40 -4.53
C LYS A 83 17.86 6.23 -4.37
N ASP A 84 17.20 5.75 -5.43
CA ASP A 84 15.77 5.47 -5.47
C ASP A 84 15.49 4.07 -6.05
N VAL A 85 14.22 3.74 -6.27
CA VAL A 85 13.81 2.43 -6.80
C VAL A 85 14.36 2.15 -8.20
N TYR A 86 14.64 3.17 -9.00
CA TYR A 86 15.23 2.98 -10.32
C TYR A 86 16.68 2.48 -10.22
N ASP A 87 17.45 2.94 -9.22
CA ASP A 87 18.82 2.42 -9.00
C ASP A 87 18.82 0.91 -8.72
N VAL A 88 17.80 0.39 -8.01
CA VAL A 88 17.61 -1.06 -7.83
C VAL A 88 17.46 -1.77 -9.18
N LEU A 89 16.75 -1.15 -10.11
CA LEU A 89 16.29 -1.75 -11.37
C LEU A 89 17.19 -1.45 -12.56
N LYS A 90 18.23 -0.64 -12.38
CA LYS A 90 19.07 -0.15 -13.47
C LYS A 90 19.63 -1.28 -14.34
N GLY A 91 20.20 -2.32 -13.72
CA GLY A 91 20.73 -3.48 -14.46
C GLY A 91 19.64 -4.24 -15.25
N VAL A 92 18.40 -4.25 -14.74
CA VAL A 92 17.25 -4.84 -15.44
C VAL A 92 16.82 -3.98 -16.62
N VAL A 93 16.77 -2.66 -16.45
CA VAL A 93 16.44 -1.71 -17.52
C VAL A 93 17.46 -1.72 -18.63
N GLU A 94 18.72 -1.97 -18.32
CA GLU A 94 19.82 -2.18 -19.28
C GLU A 94 19.79 -3.57 -19.98
N GLY A 95 18.76 -4.37 -19.71
CA GLY A 95 18.51 -5.67 -20.37
C GLY A 95 19.01 -6.88 -19.61
N GLY A 96 19.61 -6.71 -18.43
CA GLY A 96 20.10 -7.79 -17.57
C GLY A 96 19.04 -8.35 -16.60
N ALA A 97 19.55 -9.10 -15.62
CA ALA A 97 18.75 -9.72 -14.56
C ALA A 97 19.09 -9.15 -13.16
N ASP A 98 20.18 -8.41 -13.06
CA ASP A 98 20.78 -7.99 -11.78
C ASP A 98 19.99 -6.84 -11.14
N ILE A 99 19.94 -6.89 -9.83
CA ILE A 99 19.35 -5.84 -8.98
C ILE A 99 20.38 -5.33 -7.98
N ASP A 100 20.37 -4.02 -7.70
CA ASP A 100 21.29 -3.44 -6.71
C ASP A 100 20.69 -3.54 -5.29
N LEU A 101 21.16 -4.53 -4.52
CA LEU A 101 20.75 -4.70 -3.10
C LEU A 101 21.38 -3.65 -2.17
N SER A 102 22.34 -2.85 -2.64
CA SER A 102 22.98 -1.81 -1.82
C SER A 102 22.15 -0.54 -1.68
N VAL A 103 21.03 -0.41 -2.42
CA VAL A 103 20.12 0.74 -2.33
C VAL A 103 19.52 0.81 -0.92
N PRO A 104 19.76 1.90 -0.16
CA PRO A 104 19.28 2.03 1.20
C PRO A 104 17.82 2.48 1.26
N PHE A 105 17.17 2.23 2.39
CA PHE A 105 15.92 2.88 2.73
C PHE A 105 16.20 4.22 3.44
N ILE A 106 15.40 5.24 3.15
CA ILE A 106 15.52 6.58 3.73
C ILE A 106 14.68 6.63 5.01
N PRO A 107 15.23 6.97 6.19
CA PRO A 107 14.45 7.11 7.42
C PRO A 107 13.36 8.20 7.29
N VAL A 108 12.14 7.88 7.69
CA VAL A 108 11.03 8.82 7.77
C VAL A 108 11.01 9.47 9.14
N PRO A 109 10.92 10.82 9.25
CA PRO A 109 10.87 11.52 10.53
C PRO A 109 9.71 11.07 11.43
N ASP A 110 9.82 11.34 12.72
CA ASP A 110 8.77 11.18 13.74
C ASP A 110 8.15 9.76 13.85
N SER A 111 8.87 8.76 13.38
CA SER A 111 8.43 7.36 13.28
C SER A 111 9.01 6.44 14.35
N ASN A 112 9.57 6.97 15.44
CA ASN A 112 10.30 6.19 16.44
C ASN A 112 11.43 5.32 15.83
N ASN A 113 12.02 5.76 14.71
CA ASN A 113 13.03 5.05 13.90
C ASN A 113 12.56 3.68 13.34
N ASN A 114 11.26 3.41 13.33
CA ASN A 114 10.71 2.16 12.82
C ASN A 114 10.10 2.30 11.41
N LEU A 115 10.08 3.49 10.82
CA LEU A 115 9.61 3.71 9.46
C LEU A 115 10.73 4.21 8.57
N SER A 116 10.87 3.56 7.43
CA SER A 116 11.75 3.98 6.35
C SER A 116 11.00 3.99 5.02
N LEU A 117 11.57 4.64 4.03
CA LEU A 117 11.02 4.81 2.69
C LEU A 117 11.98 4.22 1.65
N MET A 118 11.47 3.36 0.78
CA MET A 118 12.05 3.12 -0.53
C MET A 118 11.50 4.21 -1.47
N LYS A 119 12.34 5.19 -1.78
CA LYS A 119 11.96 6.35 -2.57
C LYS A 119 11.55 5.96 -3.98
N GLY A 120 10.44 6.52 -4.46
CA GLY A 120 9.98 6.36 -5.83
C GLY A 120 10.86 7.07 -6.85
N SER A 121 10.65 6.74 -8.11
CA SER A 121 11.37 7.33 -9.23
C SER A 121 10.46 7.56 -10.45
N VAL A 122 10.56 8.72 -11.06
CA VAL A 122 9.90 9.00 -12.35
C VAL A 122 10.39 8.06 -13.46
N ASN A 123 11.60 7.52 -13.32
CA ASN A 123 12.21 6.57 -14.25
C ASN A 123 11.64 5.14 -14.16
N LEU A 124 10.69 4.87 -13.25
CA LEU A 124 9.95 3.59 -13.23
C LEU A 124 9.25 3.31 -14.57
N SER A 125 8.89 4.35 -15.33
CA SER A 125 8.37 4.22 -16.68
C SER A 125 9.32 3.48 -17.64
N LEU A 126 10.62 3.58 -17.45
CA LEU A 126 11.62 2.85 -18.24
C LEU A 126 11.58 1.35 -17.94
N TYR A 127 11.42 0.99 -16.67
CA TYR A 127 11.22 -0.40 -16.28
C TYR A 127 9.90 -0.97 -16.82
N GLU A 128 8.83 -0.18 -16.82
CA GLU A 128 7.54 -0.60 -17.39
C GLU A 128 7.65 -0.95 -18.88
N ASN A 129 8.48 -0.23 -19.64
CA ASN A 129 8.76 -0.56 -21.05
C ASN A 129 9.44 -1.94 -21.20
N ILE A 130 10.39 -2.27 -20.32
CA ILE A 130 11.05 -3.58 -20.31
C ILE A 130 10.07 -4.70 -19.95
N LEU A 131 9.15 -4.45 -19.02
CA LEU A 131 8.17 -5.45 -18.57
C LEU A 131 7.30 -6.01 -19.70
N VAL A 132 7.01 -5.23 -20.74
CA VAL A 132 6.23 -5.71 -21.89
C VAL A 132 6.91 -6.92 -22.55
N THR A 133 8.21 -6.81 -22.81
CA THR A 133 9.00 -7.92 -23.38
C THR A 133 9.24 -9.03 -22.35
N ALA A 134 9.61 -8.65 -21.12
CA ALA A 134 9.90 -9.59 -20.03
C ALA A 134 8.72 -10.50 -19.69
N TYR A 135 7.49 -9.95 -19.67
CA TYR A 135 6.29 -10.74 -19.41
C TYR A 135 6.02 -11.76 -20.51
N GLY A 136 6.21 -11.36 -21.78
CA GLY A 136 6.12 -12.29 -22.92
C GLY A 136 7.17 -13.40 -22.87
N GLN A 137 8.41 -13.07 -22.51
CA GLN A 137 9.50 -14.03 -22.31
C GLN A 137 9.20 -15.01 -21.16
N ALA A 138 8.70 -14.52 -20.03
CA ALA A 138 8.27 -15.38 -18.92
C ALA A 138 7.14 -16.31 -19.35
N ALA A 139 6.15 -15.84 -20.10
CA ALA A 139 5.07 -16.66 -20.63
C ALA A 139 5.57 -17.76 -21.60
N ALA A 140 6.69 -17.51 -22.30
CA ALA A 140 7.37 -18.48 -23.13
C ALA A 140 8.34 -19.41 -22.37
N GLY A 141 8.40 -19.32 -21.03
CA GLY A 141 9.28 -20.14 -20.19
C GLY A 141 10.75 -19.69 -20.18
N GLN A 142 11.06 -18.51 -20.68
CA GLN A 142 12.42 -17.97 -20.71
C GLN A 142 12.81 -17.39 -19.35
N GLN A 143 13.95 -17.81 -18.82
CA GLN A 143 14.43 -17.48 -17.49
C GLN A 143 14.60 -15.97 -17.26
N LEU A 144 15.14 -15.24 -18.24
CA LEU A 144 15.36 -13.80 -18.15
C LEU A 144 14.05 -13.04 -17.88
N GLY A 145 12.95 -13.44 -18.52
CA GLY A 145 11.64 -12.85 -18.30
C GLY A 145 11.16 -12.96 -16.84
N TYR A 146 11.41 -14.11 -16.19
CA TYR A 146 11.09 -14.27 -14.77
C TYR A 146 11.97 -13.38 -13.88
N PHE A 147 13.27 -13.28 -14.17
CA PHE A 147 14.16 -12.42 -13.41
C PHE A 147 13.76 -10.95 -13.51
N GLN A 148 13.41 -10.50 -14.70
CA GLN A 148 13.03 -9.12 -14.94
C GLN A 148 11.66 -8.80 -14.33
N THR A 149 10.66 -9.67 -14.49
CA THR A 149 9.32 -9.44 -13.91
C THR A 149 9.31 -9.52 -12.38
N SER A 150 10.20 -10.28 -11.75
CA SER A 150 10.30 -10.43 -10.30
C SER A 150 11.30 -9.49 -9.63
N ALA A 151 11.93 -8.55 -10.36
CA ALA A 151 13.03 -7.74 -9.84
C ALA A 151 12.68 -6.99 -8.53
N ILE A 152 11.56 -6.28 -8.49
CA ILE A 152 11.09 -5.57 -7.29
C ILE A 152 10.84 -6.56 -6.15
N ASP A 153 10.13 -7.64 -6.41
CA ASP A 153 9.81 -8.67 -5.40
C ASP A 153 11.07 -9.34 -4.84
N ARG A 154 12.06 -9.63 -5.71
CA ARG A 154 13.37 -10.15 -5.27
C ARG A 154 14.09 -9.18 -4.34
N PHE A 155 14.11 -7.89 -4.68
CA PHE A 155 14.70 -6.86 -3.85
C PHE A 155 14.00 -6.81 -2.48
N LEU A 156 12.67 -6.70 -2.44
CA LEU A 156 11.93 -6.62 -1.19
C LEU A 156 12.11 -7.87 -0.33
N ARG A 157 12.16 -9.07 -0.93
CA ARG A 157 12.41 -10.32 -0.19
C ARG A 157 13.82 -10.35 0.42
N ALA A 158 14.85 -9.97 -0.34
CA ALA A 158 16.22 -9.93 0.15
C ALA A 158 16.36 -8.90 1.29
N LYS A 159 15.92 -7.66 1.06
CA LYS A 159 15.98 -6.60 2.07
C LYS A 159 15.10 -6.88 3.29
N GLY A 160 13.96 -7.54 3.11
CA GLY A 160 13.10 -7.96 4.21
C GLY A 160 13.81 -8.90 5.18
N LEU A 161 14.59 -9.82 4.64
CA LEU A 161 15.37 -10.76 5.43
C LEU A 161 16.62 -10.12 6.05
N ASP A 162 17.42 -9.41 5.22
CA ASP A 162 18.71 -8.85 5.63
C ASP A 162 18.55 -7.73 6.66
N ASP A 163 17.53 -6.89 6.49
CA ASP A 163 17.25 -5.75 7.37
C ASP A 163 16.18 -6.06 8.43
N GLU A 164 15.73 -7.31 8.57
CA GLU A 164 14.70 -7.74 9.54
C GLU A 164 13.42 -6.88 9.47
N ILE A 165 12.90 -6.61 8.26
CA ILE A 165 11.70 -5.81 8.07
C ILE A 165 10.46 -6.65 8.39
N ASP A 166 9.55 -6.12 9.20
CA ASP A 166 8.28 -6.76 9.53
C ASP A 166 7.27 -6.59 8.39
N ILE A 167 7.12 -5.35 7.88
CA ILE A 167 6.08 -5.01 6.91
C ILE A 167 6.62 -4.08 5.82
N PHE A 168 6.38 -4.42 4.57
CA PHE A 168 6.40 -3.50 3.45
C PHE A 168 4.98 -3.00 3.15
N VAL A 169 4.78 -1.69 3.15
CA VAL A 169 3.54 -1.04 2.72
C VAL A 169 3.77 -0.45 1.35
N ILE A 170 3.08 -0.98 0.35
CA ILE A 170 3.33 -0.67 -1.06
C ILE A 170 2.22 0.23 -1.60
N ASP A 171 2.59 1.36 -2.20
CA ASP A 171 1.71 2.27 -2.94
C ASP A 171 2.00 2.23 -4.43
N THR A 172 0.96 2.33 -5.25
CA THR A 172 1.04 2.25 -6.72
C THR A 172 0.16 3.28 -7.40
N SER A 173 0.45 3.56 -8.67
CA SER A 173 -0.39 4.42 -9.51
C SER A 173 -1.82 3.89 -9.65
N PRO A 174 -2.80 4.77 -9.92
CA PRO A 174 -4.20 4.37 -10.17
C PRO A 174 -4.38 3.88 -11.61
N SER A 175 -3.63 2.86 -12.00
CA SER A 175 -3.65 2.31 -13.35
C SER A 175 -3.76 0.77 -13.33
N LEU A 176 -4.09 0.20 -14.48
CA LEU A 176 -4.08 -1.24 -14.72
C LEU A 176 -2.88 -1.62 -15.59
N SER A 177 -1.76 -0.94 -15.37
CA SER A 177 -0.51 -1.15 -16.10
C SER A 177 0.15 -2.48 -15.78
N LEU A 178 1.10 -2.88 -16.62
CA LEU A 178 1.87 -4.11 -16.40
C LEU A 178 2.75 -4.01 -15.14
N LEU A 179 3.25 -2.81 -14.82
CA LEU A 179 3.96 -2.56 -13.55
C LEU A 179 3.06 -2.89 -12.36
N ASN A 180 1.83 -2.35 -12.33
CA ASN A 180 0.89 -2.66 -11.25
C ASN A 180 0.49 -4.14 -11.21
N GLN A 181 0.40 -4.79 -12.36
CA GLN A 181 0.14 -6.23 -12.42
C GLN A 181 1.23 -7.05 -11.74
N ILE A 182 2.52 -6.81 -12.04
CA ILE A 182 3.61 -7.57 -11.41
C ILE A 182 3.74 -7.25 -9.91
N ILE A 183 3.50 -6.00 -9.50
CA ILE A 183 3.48 -5.62 -8.08
C ILE A 183 2.36 -6.37 -7.35
N PHE A 184 1.15 -6.41 -7.91
CA PHE A 184 0.02 -7.17 -7.37
C PHE A 184 0.33 -8.67 -7.26
N LEU A 185 0.97 -9.25 -8.27
CA LEU A 185 1.36 -10.67 -8.27
C LEU A 185 2.47 -10.99 -7.26
N GLY A 186 3.30 -10.01 -6.91
CA GLY A 186 4.36 -10.14 -5.90
C GLY A 186 3.90 -9.86 -4.47
N ALA A 187 2.76 -9.19 -4.26
CA ALA A 187 2.26 -8.85 -2.93
C ALA A 187 1.70 -10.09 -2.19
N ASP A 188 1.85 -10.12 -0.85
CA ASP A 188 1.28 -11.17 -0.01
C ASP A 188 -0.20 -10.86 0.32
N TYR A 189 -0.49 -9.57 0.53
CA TYR A 189 -1.83 -9.07 0.89
C TYR A 189 -2.15 -7.80 0.13
N PHE A 190 -3.44 -7.56 -0.10
CA PHE A 190 -3.88 -6.28 -0.65
C PHE A 190 -5.13 -5.74 0.02
N VAL A 191 -5.18 -4.42 0.11
CA VAL A 191 -6.28 -3.60 0.64
C VAL A 191 -6.80 -2.72 -0.48
N VAL A 192 -8.11 -2.52 -0.54
CA VAL A 192 -8.73 -1.69 -1.58
C VAL A 192 -9.43 -0.49 -0.94
N PRO A 193 -8.79 0.71 -0.95
CA PRO A 193 -9.44 1.96 -0.60
C PRO A 193 -10.53 2.32 -1.60
N MET A 194 -11.69 2.77 -1.13
CA MET A 194 -12.86 3.10 -1.93
C MET A 194 -13.50 4.39 -1.43
N MET A 195 -14.08 5.17 -2.33
CA MET A 195 -14.99 6.25 -1.96
C MET A 195 -16.44 5.72 -2.00
N PRO A 196 -17.36 6.25 -1.18
CA PRO A 196 -18.76 5.86 -1.20
C PRO A 196 -19.51 6.54 -2.34
N ASP A 197 -19.22 6.12 -3.58
CA ASP A 197 -19.84 6.66 -4.79
C ASP A 197 -20.15 5.56 -5.84
N ALA A 198 -20.99 5.90 -6.82
CA ALA A 198 -21.42 5.00 -7.88
C ALA A 198 -20.25 4.39 -8.66
N PHE A 199 -19.20 5.17 -8.95
CA PHE A 199 -18.05 4.73 -9.72
C PHE A 199 -17.23 3.69 -8.95
N SER A 200 -17.06 3.86 -7.63
CA SER A 200 -16.37 2.90 -6.78
C SER A 200 -17.15 1.57 -6.73
N VAL A 201 -18.46 1.63 -6.51
CA VAL A 201 -19.32 0.42 -6.46
C VAL A 201 -19.30 -0.33 -7.80
N GLN A 202 -19.39 0.37 -8.92
CA GLN A 202 -19.30 -0.22 -10.25
C GLN A 202 -17.89 -0.73 -10.56
N GLY A 203 -16.85 0.00 -10.11
CA GLY A 203 -15.45 -0.35 -10.34
C GLY A 203 -14.99 -1.64 -9.66
N ILE A 204 -15.63 -2.07 -8.56
CA ILE A 204 -15.27 -3.29 -7.82
C ILE A 204 -15.36 -4.54 -8.69
N GLU A 205 -16.40 -4.66 -9.50
CA GLU A 205 -16.60 -5.81 -10.40
C GLU A 205 -15.48 -5.90 -11.44
N ASN A 206 -15.15 -4.76 -12.06
CA ASN A 206 -14.08 -4.68 -13.04
C ASN A 206 -12.72 -5.00 -12.38
N LEU A 207 -12.43 -4.39 -11.23
CA LEU A 207 -11.18 -4.58 -10.50
C LEU A 207 -10.98 -6.05 -10.11
N GLY A 208 -12.00 -6.67 -9.49
CA GLY A 208 -11.94 -8.07 -9.08
C GLY A 208 -11.76 -9.03 -10.26
N SER A 209 -12.43 -8.75 -11.39
CA SER A 209 -12.30 -9.56 -12.60
C SER A 209 -10.90 -9.45 -13.24
N ILE A 210 -10.31 -8.25 -13.23
CA ILE A 210 -8.95 -8.03 -13.72
C ILE A 210 -7.92 -8.72 -12.83
N PHE A 211 -8.03 -8.62 -11.51
CA PHE A 211 -7.13 -9.30 -10.57
C PHE A 211 -7.22 -10.82 -10.72
N GLU A 212 -8.42 -11.38 -10.89
CA GLU A 212 -8.60 -12.80 -11.16
C GLU A 212 -7.90 -13.21 -12.45
N LYS A 213 -8.07 -12.44 -13.54
CA LYS A 213 -7.41 -12.68 -14.83
C LYS A 213 -5.88 -12.62 -14.71
N TRP A 214 -5.34 -11.65 -13.97
CA TRP A 214 -3.91 -11.53 -13.74
C TRP A 214 -3.34 -12.77 -13.04
N LYS A 215 -4.00 -13.24 -11.97
CA LYS A 215 -3.61 -14.45 -11.25
C LYS A 215 -3.70 -15.70 -12.13
N GLN A 216 -4.78 -15.85 -12.89
CA GLN A 216 -4.98 -17.01 -13.79
C GLN A 216 -3.90 -17.05 -14.88
N ASN A 217 -3.63 -15.92 -15.54
CA ASN A 217 -2.59 -15.82 -16.55
C ASN A 217 -1.21 -16.13 -15.97
N TRP A 218 -0.89 -15.57 -14.79
CA TRP A 218 0.39 -15.80 -14.13
C TRP A 218 0.56 -17.26 -13.69
N LYS A 219 -0.51 -17.91 -13.24
CA LYS A 219 -0.48 -19.33 -12.88
C LYS A 219 -0.14 -20.21 -14.09
N VAL A 220 -0.59 -19.85 -15.29
CA VAL A 220 -0.21 -20.52 -16.53
C VAL A 220 1.26 -20.23 -16.87
N THR A 221 1.66 -18.96 -16.79
CA THR A 221 3.04 -18.51 -17.00
C THR A 221 4.02 -19.25 -16.07
N GLY A 222 3.73 -19.34 -14.76
CA GLY A 222 4.58 -20.04 -13.80
C GLY A 222 4.75 -21.54 -14.09
N LYS A 223 3.77 -22.18 -14.75
CA LYS A 223 3.87 -23.58 -15.19
C LYS A 223 4.72 -23.75 -16.43
N ALA A 224 4.91 -22.71 -17.24
CA ALA A 224 5.76 -22.75 -18.41
C ALA A 224 7.27 -22.77 -18.05
N LEU A 225 7.59 -22.48 -16.77
CA LEU A 225 8.94 -22.55 -16.27
C LEU A 225 9.48 -23.97 -16.41
N SER A 226 10.42 -24.16 -17.33
CA SER A 226 11.07 -25.45 -17.58
C SER A 226 12.48 -25.45 -17.02
N GLY A 227 12.91 -26.60 -16.48
CA GLY A 227 14.28 -26.81 -16.06
C GLY A 227 14.64 -26.30 -14.66
N ASN A 228 15.87 -25.86 -14.47
CA ASN A 228 16.51 -25.58 -13.19
C ASN A 228 16.21 -24.17 -12.61
N THR A 229 15.22 -23.46 -13.13
CA THR A 229 14.89 -22.12 -12.57
C THR A 229 14.21 -22.29 -11.23
N GLU A 230 14.83 -21.75 -10.18
CA GLU A 230 14.30 -21.85 -8.83
C GLU A 230 13.00 -21.04 -8.69
N SER A 231 12.03 -21.60 -7.97
CA SER A 231 10.72 -20.97 -7.71
C SER A 231 10.82 -19.59 -7.07
N LYS A 232 11.97 -19.28 -6.43
CA LYS A 232 12.23 -17.96 -5.82
C LYS A 232 12.27 -16.80 -6.85
N PHE A 233 12.40 -17.09 -8.13
CA PHE A 233 12.39 -16.09 -9.20
C PHE A 233 10.99 -15.92 -9.84
N VAL A 234 10.01 -16.68 -9.39
CA VAL A 234 8.63 -16.56 -9.85
C VAL A 234 7.81 -15.80 -8.81
N LEU A 235 7.05 -14.81 -9.25
CA LEU A 235 6.08 -14.12 -8.38
C LEU A 235 5.06 -15.13 -7.87
N SER A 236 4.64 -15.01 -6.60
CA SER A 236 3.71 -15.98 -5.99
C SER A 236 2.36 -16.03 -6.70
N GLY A 237 1.84 -14.87 -7.11
CA GLY A 237 0.51 -14.75 -7.70
C GLY A 237 -0.64 -15.01 -6.72
N ASP A 238 -0.34 -15.22 -5.44
CA ASP A 238 -1.29 -15.71 -4.41
C ASP A 238 -1.73 -14.62 -3.41
N GLY A 239 -1.48 -13.34 -3.71
CA GLY A 239 -1.86 -12.23 -2.84
C GLY A 239 -3.30 -12.31 -2.36
N LEU A 240 -3.52 -12.15 -1.04
CA LEU A 240 -4.83 -12.29 -0.39
C LEU A 240 -5.50 -10.94 -0.22
N PHE A 241 -6.79 -10.87 -0.57
CA PHE A 241 -7.63 -9.73 -0.21
C PHE A 241 -7.91 -9.76 1.29
N ILE A 242 -7.50 -8.71 2.01
CA ILE A 242 -7.69 -8.63 3.46
C ILE A 242 -8.77 -7.66 3.88
N GLY A 243 -9.30 -6.86 2.97
CA GLY A 243 -10.42 -5.97 3.23
C GLY A 243 -10.38 -4.68 2.43
N TYR A 244 -11.39 -3.86 2.64
CA TYR A 244 -11.54 -2.56 2.00
C TYR A 244 -11.63 -1.43 3.03
N ILE A 245 -11.35 -0.22 2.59
CA ILE A 245 -11.45 1.00 3.40
C ILE A 245 -12.44 1.92 2.71
N VAL A 246 -13.42 2.43 3.45
CA VAL A 246 -14.28 3.52 2.98
C VAL A 246 -13.60 4.83 3.35
N ASN A 247 -13.17 5.60 2.34
CA ASN A 247 -12.39 6.82 2.52
C ASN A 247 -13.14 8.05 2.01
N SER A 248 -12.86 9.20 2.61
CA SER A 248 -13.39 10.52 2.20
C SER A 248 -14.91 10.56 2.18
N TYR A 249 -15.56 9.95 3.18
CA TYR A 249 -17.00 10.10 3.33
C TYR A 249 -17.34 11.37 4.13
N ASN A 250 -18.32 12.11 3.62
CA ASN A 250 -18.80 13.32 4.30
C ASN A 250 -19.85 12.95 5.36
N VAL A 251 -19.73 13.59 6.54
CA VAL A 251 -20.65 13.39 7.67
C VAL A 251 -21.43 14.68 7.94
N TYR A 252 -22.72 14.52 8.18
CA TYR A 252 -23.57 15.58 8.73
C TYR A 252 -24.24 15.05 10.00
N GLY A 253 -24.02 15.73 11.13
CA GLY A 253 -24.60 15.32 12.42
C GLY A 253 -24.21 13.89 12.85
N LYS A 254 -22.96 13.45 12.64
CA LYS A 254 -22.42 12.10 12.93
C LYS A 254 -22.94 10.97 12.02
N GLN A 255 -23.61 11.28 10.93
CA GLN A 255 -24.10 10.30 9.96
C GLN A 255 -23.62 10.66 8.54
N PRO A 256 -23.30 9.66 7.68
CA PRO A 256 -23.01 9.90 6.26
C PRO A 256 -24.16 10.68 5.62
N ILE A 257 -23.85 11.60 4.70
CA ILE A 257 -24.88 12.26 3.89
C ILE A 257 -25.66 11.20 3.11
N LYS A 258 -26.95 11.51 2.82
CA LYS A 258 -27.89 10.56 2.17
C LYS A 258 -27.30 9.83 0.96
N ASP A 259 -26.60 10.58 0.10
CA ASP A 259 -26.02 10.02 -1.13
C ASP A 259 -24.91 9.00 -0.83
N HIS A 260 -24.06 9.25 0.17
CA HIS A 260 -23.00 8.32 0.56
C HIS A 260 -23.54 7.07 1.26
N ARG A 261 -24.61 7.19 2.07
CA ARG A 261 -25.20 6.06 2.81
C ARG A 261 -25.64 4.94 1.88
N HIS A 262 -26.35 5.28 0.81
CA HIS A 262 -26.80 4.29 -0.18
C HIS A 262 -25.61 3.47 -0.74
N TRP A 263 -24.54 4.15 -1.12
CA TRP A 263 -23.35 3.47 -1.67
C TRP A 263 -22.62 2.63 -0.64
N ILE A 264 -22.53 3.10 0.62
CA ILE A 264 -21.91 2.34 1.72
C ILE A 264 -22.68 1.04 1.97
N GLU A 265 -24.01 1.06 1.89
CA GLU A 265 -24.86 -0.13 2.08
C GLU A 265 -24.70 -1.16 0.93
N GLU A 266 -24.37 -0.73 -0.28
CA GLU A 266 -24.16 -1.60 -1.43
C GLU A 266 -22.75 -2.23 -1.49
N LEU A 267 -21.75 -1.56 -0.92
CA LEU A 267 -20.34 -2.00 -0.98
C LEU A 267 -20.13 -3.44 -0.48
N PRO A 268 -20.65 -3.88 0.69
CA PRO A 268 -20.36 -5.21 1.23
C PRO A 268 -20.74 -6.35 0.29
N ALA A 269 -21.88 -6.26 -0.37
CA ALA A 269 -22.35 -7.31 -1.29
C ALA A 269 -21.44 -7.43 -2.52
N LYS A 270 -21.02 -6.31 -3.08
CA LYS A 270 -20.08 -6.26 -4.22
C LYS A 270 -18.69 -6.73 -3.83
N VAL A 271 -18.18 -6.25 -2.70
CA VAL A 271 -16.87 -6.67 -2.15
C VAL A 271 -16.86 -8.18 -1.90
N LYS A 272 -17.92 -8.74 -1.31
CA LYS A 272 -18.06 -10.18 -1.12
C LYS A 272 -17.87 -10.93 -2.42
N LYS A 273 -18.70 -10.61 -3.41
CA LYS A 273 -18.80 -11.34 -4.69
C LYS A 273 -17.52 -11.23 -5.53
N TYR A 274 -16.95 -10.03 -5.62
CA TYR A 274 -15.90 -9.75 -6.61
C TYR A 274 -14.48 -9.72 -6.01
N LEU A 275 -14.33 -9.49 -4.71
CA LEU A 275 -13.02 -9.45 -4.06
C LEU A 275 -12.83 -10.59 -3.06
N SER A 276 -13.71 -10.74 -2.05
CA SER A 276 -13.49 -11.69 -0.96
C SER A 276 -13.58 -13.14 -1.40
N GLU A 277 -14.62 -13.53 -2.15
CA GLU A 277 -14.80 -14.90 -2.63
C GLU A 277 -13.75 -15.30 -3.67
N LYS A 278 -13.27 -14.34 -4.47
CA LYS A 278 -12.29 -14.61 -5.52
C LYS A 278 -10.84 -14.57 -5.06
N HIS A 279 -10.52 -13.73 -4.07
CA HIS A 279 -9.15 -13.44 -3.66
C HIS A 279 -8.89 -13.65 -2.17
N GLY A 280 -9.88 -14.06 -1.39
CA GLY A 280 -9.74 -14.42 0.02
C GLY A 280 -9.33 -15.88 0.23
N ARG A 281 -8.98 -16.22 1.47
CA ARG A 281 -8.75 -17.58 1.94
C ARG A 281 -9.88 -17.95 2.91
N ASN A 282 -10.17 -19.24 3.09
CA ASN A 282 -11.14 -19.71 4.06
C ASN A 282 -10.87 -19.11 5.45
N GLY A 283 -11.93 -18.65 6.12
CA GLY A 283 -11.84 -17.90 7.38
C GLY A 283 -11.62 -16.38 7.21
N LEU A 284 -10.83 -15.95 6.22
CA LEU A 284 -10.63 -14.54 5.91
C LEU A 284 -11.78 -13.96 5.07
N VAL A 285 -12.36 -14.77 4.17
CA VAL A 285 -13.48 -14.35 3.30
C VAL A 285 -14.61 -13.73 4.13
N GLU A 286 -15.03 -14.39 5.20
CA GLU A 286 -16.13 -13.91 6.04
C GLU A 286 -15.82 -12.60 6.81
N LYS A 287 -14.53 -12.33 7.09
CA LYS A 287 -14.09 -11.15 7.82
C LYS A 287 -13.85 -9.95 6.90
N SER A 288 -13.46 -10.18 5.65
CA SER A 288 -12.94 -9.14 4.76
C SER A 288 -14.00 -8.28 4.06
N TRP A 289 -15.28 -8.69 4.08
CA TRP A 289 -16.34 -7.99 3.35
C TRP A 289 -17.45 -7.39 4.22
N LYS A 290 -17.78 -8.00 5.39
CA LYS A 290 -18.95 -7.59 6.19
C LYS A 290 -18.87 -6.15 6.66
N THR A 291 -17.68 -5.75 7.11
CA THR A 291 -17.40 -4.38 7.55
C THR A 291 -16.10 -3.92 6.91
N PRO A 292 -15.98 -2.62 6.56
CA PRO A 292 -14.70 -2.08 6.12
C PRO A 292 -13.65 -2.22 7.22
N LEU A 293 -12.38 -2.27 6.82
CA LEU A 293 -11.24 -2.21 7.76
C LEU A 293 -11.27 -0.91 8.57
N ALA A 294 -11.66 0.18 7.93
CA ALA A 294 -11.98 1.45 8.59
C ALA A 294 -12.90 2.29 7.69
N GLU A 295 -13.57 3.23 8.32
CA GLU A 295 -14.26 4.34 7.68
C GLU A 295 -13.48 5.60 8.02
N ILE A 296 -12.84 6.21 7.01
CA ILE A 296 -11.99 7.38 7.16
C ILE A 296 -12.73 8.59 6.60
N GLN A 297 -13.01 9.57 7.45
CA GLN A 297 -13.73 10.77 7.02
C GLN A 297 -12.88 11.64 6.08
N ASP A 298 -13.56 12.59 5.43
CA ASP A 298 -12.88 13.66 4.68
C ASP A 298 -12.26 14.68 5.66
N TYR A 299 -10.95 14.79 5.65
CA TYR A 299 -10.19 15.73 6.47
C TYR A 299 -9.94 17.08 5.77
N GLY A 300 -10.57 17.34 4.63
CA GLY A 300 -10.48 18.59 3.90
C GLY A 300 -9.04 18.94 3.50
N ARG A 301 -8.50 20.03 4.05
CA ARG A 301 -7.16 20.54 3.71
C ARG A 301 -6.03 19.95 4.57
N ILE A 302 -6.35 19.21 5.62
CA ILE A 302 -5.35 18.62 6.53
C ILE A 302 -4.34 17.72 5.78
N PRO A 303 -4.75 16.81 4.88
CA PRO A 303 -3.80 15.97 4.14
C PRO A 303 -2.77 16.76 3.32
N ALA A 304 -3.18 17.89 2.71
CA ALA A 304 -2.26 18.74 1.96
C ALA A 304 -1.20 19.38 2.87
N LYS A 305 -1.59 19.84 4.08
CA LYS A 305 -0.64 20.36 5.07
C LYS A 305 0.29 19.27 5.60
N CYS A 306 -0.22 18.08 5.82
CA CYS A 306 0.59 16.92 6.21
C CYS A 306 1.64 16.59 5.14
N GLN A 307 1.29 16.66 3.85
CA GLN A 307 2.24 16.45 2.77
C GLN A 307 3.34 17.53 2.74
N GLU A 308 2.99 18.80 2.93
CA GLU A 308 3.96 19.91 2.97
C GLU A 308 5.04 19.66 4.03
N ILE A 309 4.65 19.13 5.19
CA ILE A 309 5.52 18.97 6.36
C ILE A 309 6.18 17.58 6.42
N GLY A 310 5.53 16.53 5.90
CA GLY A 310 5.98 15.15 5.98
C GLY A 310 5.55 14.44 7.26
N VAL A 311 4.31 14.67 7.74
CA VAL A 311 3.78 14.10 8.98
C VAL A 311 2.47 13.36 8.75
N ALA A 312 2.14 12.41 9.63
CA ALA A 312 0.84 11.75 9.61
C ALA A 312 -0.28 12.70 10.05
N ILE A 313 -1.51 12.46 9.58
CA ILE A 313 -2.68 13.29 9.93
C ILE A 313 -2.85 13.37 11.46
N PHE A 314 -2.69 12.26 12.14
CA PHE A 314 -2.85 12.18 13.60
C PHE A 314 -1.65 12.74 14.41
N ASP A 315 -0.54 13.08 13.74
CA ASP A 315 0.64 13.71 14.36
C ASP A 315 0.76 15.20 14.04
N LEU A 316 -0.14 15.72 13.19
CA LEU A 316 -0.10 17.12 12.83
C LEU A 316 -0.29 18.00 14.06
N ASP A 317 0.65 18.92 14.31
CA ASP A 317 0.48 19.93 15.35
C ASP A 317 -0.64 20.90 14.95
N PRO A 318 -1.72 20.97 15.73
CA PRO A 318 -2.83 21.90 15.45
C PRO A 318 -2.40 23.38 15.33
N ALA A 319 -1.30 23.77 15.98
CA ALA A 319 -0.77 25.13 15.90
C ALA A 319 -0.24 25.50 14.52
N LEU A 320 0.18 24.49 13.72
CA LEU A 320 0.64 24.69 12.33
C LEU A 320 -0.53 24.88 11.33
N VAL A 321 -1.76 24.86 11.83
CA VAL A 321 -2.98 24.86 11.02
C VAL A 321 -3.89 26.03 11.42
N GLU A 322 -3.34 27.07 12.04
CA GLU A 322 -4.09 28.24 12.58
C GLU A 322 -5.01 28.92 11.56
N GLU A 323 -4.72 28.78 10.26
CA GLU A 323 -5.54 29.30 9.17
C GLU A 323 -6.66 28.31 8.71
N ILE A 324 -6.70 27.11 9.26
CA ILE A 324 -7.67 26.06 8.87
C ILE A 324 -8.76 25.96 9.94
N HIS A 325 -9.92 26.46 9.61
CA HIS A 325 -11.26 26.43 10.26
C HIS A 325 -11.47 25.63 11.57
N LEU A 326 -12.47 26.07 12.34
CA LEU A 326 -13.11 25.38 13.48
C LEU A 326 -13.24 23.87 13.28
N GLY A 327 -12.70 23.07 14.20
CA GLY A 327 -12.78 21.61 14.15
C GLY A 327 -11.47 20.86 13.80
N THR A 328 -10.40 21.55 13.43
CA THR A 328 -9.12 20.90 13.04
C THR A 328 -8.56 20.02 14.16
N LYS A 329 -8.54 20.50 15.40
CA LYS A 329 -8.06 19.74 16.57
C LYS A 329 -8.90 18.47 16.79
N GLU A 330 -10.23 18.60 16.72
CA GLU A 330 -11.14 17.46 16.87
C GLU A 330 -10.93 16.43 15.75
N ASN A 331 -10.71 16.89 14.52
CA ASN A 331 -10.41 16.02 13.37
C ASN A 331 -9.08 15.28 13.54
N ILE A 332 -8.02 15.94 14.03
CA ILE A 332 -6.73 15.30 14.31
C ILE A 332 -6.89 14.24 15.41
N GLU A 333 -7.59 14.53 16.51
CA GLU A 333 -7.85 13.55 17.57
C GLU A 333 -8.66 12.36 17.03
N LYS A 334 -9.69 12.60 16.22
CA LYS A 334 -10.50 11.55 15.61
C LYS A 334 -9.67 10.68 14.66
N SER A 335 -8.72 11.25 13.92
CA SER A 335 -7.84 10.49 13.03
C SER A 335 -6.97 9.47 13.76
N LYS A 336 -6.59 9.74 15.01
CA LYS A 336 -5.87 8.77 15.85
C LYS A 336 -6.67 7.48 16.04
N ASP A 337 -7.95 7.61 16.34
CA ASP A 337 -8.84 6.47 16.51
C ASP A 337 -9.07 5.73 15.19
N GLU A 338 -9.35 6.45 14.10
CA GLU A 338 -9.62 5.86 12.80
C GLU A 338 -8.41 5.09 12.25
N PHE A 339 -7.22 5.69 12.27
CA PHE A 339 -6.00 5.01 11.83
C PHE A 339 -5.51 3.96 12.82
N GLY A 340 -5.77 4.12 14.12
CA GLY A 340 -5.54 3.09 15.13
C GLY A 340 -6.37 1.84 14.86
N ILE A 341 -7.67 1.98 14.63
CA ILE A 341 -8.58 0.87 14.27
C ILE A 341 -8.12 0.19 12.98
N LEU A 342 -7.78 0.98 11.95
CA LEU A 342 -7.31 0.47 10.67
C LEU A 342 -6.07 -0.40 10.84
N SER A 343 -5.04 0.13 11.50
CA SER A 343 -3.78 -0.57 11.71
C SER A 343 -3.95 -1.83 12.53
N ASP A 344 -4.70 -1.79 13.63
CA ASP A 344 -4.94 -2.95 14.49
C ASP A 344 -5.66 -4.08 13.76
N ARG A 345 -6.65 -3.75 12.91
CA ARG A 345 -7.36 -4.75 12.11
C ARG A 345 -6.46 -5.41 11.08
N ILE A 346 -5.62 -4.62 10.39
CA ILE A 346 -4.65 -5.16 9.44
C ILE A 346 -3.65 -6.04 10.16
N LEU A 347 -3.02 -5.57 11.25
CA LEU A 347 -2.01 -6.34 12.01
C LEU A 347 -2.56 -7.67 12.53
N LYS A 348 -3.80 -7.70 13.03
CA LYS A 348 -4.46 -8.95 13.44
C LYS A 348 -4.57 -9.94 12.28
N ILE A 349 -4.97 -9.48 11.11
CA ILE A 349 -5.06 -10.36 9.93
C ILE A 349 -3.68 -10.85 9.51
N LEU A 350 -2.67 -9.98 9.47
CA LEU A 350 -1.30 -10.36 9.12
C LEU A 350 -0.68 -11.38 10.08
N ALA A 351 -1.11 -11.41 11.33
CA ALA A 351 -0.66 -12.36 12.32
C ALA A 351 -1.38 -13.72 12.25
N GLU A 352 -2.63 -13.74 11.77
CA GLU A 352 -3.41 -14.96 11.62
C GLU A 352 -3.08 -15.73 10.32
N TYR A 353 -2.62 -15.05 9.28
CA TYR A 353 -2.42 -15.59 7.92
C TYR A 353 -1.02 -15.29 7.38
#